data_75e522c8e35c829b59333f83274b7edf
#
_entry.id   75e522c8e35c829b59333f83274b7edf
#
_cell.length_a   1.000
_cell.length_b   1.000
_cell.length_c   1.000
_cell.angle_alpha   90.00
_cell.angle_beta   90.00
_cell.angle_gamma   90.00
#
_symmetry.space_group_name_H-M   'P 1'
#
loop_
_entity.id
_entity.type
_entity.pdbx_description
1 polymer ?
#
loop_
_entity_poly.entity_id
_entity_poly.type
_entity_poly.pdbx_seq_one_letter_code
_entity_poly.pdbx_strand_id
1 'polypeptide(L)'
;MNPTLPQPFDVKLMNMTASLLFSVVGVVLLAAMLWWLVRNPAFAIGAITVQGDVTHSNVVTLRANVAPRLAGNFFTVSLQATREAFESVPWVRQAVVRREFPNRLRVVLREHQAVALWGGDGADDVKLVNSFGEVFEANSGDVEQESLPRLKGPEGQSLQVLQMYRALKPLFEPLDLGVEQLALSAHGSWNAELDSGALIELGRGTEQEVVERTRRFVQTLTQVTGRYNRRADAVVSADLRHGDGYAMRLRGVTTGAEAPAVKGTRTNR
;
A
#
# COMPACT_ATOMS: atom_id res chain seq x y z
N MET A 1 82.23 29.19 -2.49
CA MET A 1 81.22 28.20 -2.78
C MET A 1 81.85 26.83 -2.61
N ASN A 2 81.58 26.15 -1.47
CA ASN A 2 82.12 24.83 -1.24
C ASN A 2 81.29 23.79 -2.06
N PRO A 3 81.87 23.00 -2.94
CA PRO A 3 81.18 21.94 -3.64
C PRO A 3 80.81 20.89 -2.63
N THR A 4 79.54 20.64 -2.44
CA THR A 4 79.03 19.52 -1.66
C THR A 4 79.37 18.21 -2.40
N LEU A 5 80.28 17.43 -1.80
CA LEU A 5 80.67 16.13 -2.33
C LEU A 5 79.44 15.23 -2.46
N PRO A 6 79.24 14.46 -3.55
CA PRO A 6 78.16 13.56 -3.73
C PRO A 6 78.15 12.51 -2.60
N GLN A 7 77.02 12.32 -1.93
CA GLN A 7 76.89 11.37 -0.83
C GLN A 7 77.18 9.93 -1.34
N PRO A 8 77.95 9.15 -0.58
CA PRO A 8 78.24 7.75 -0.94
C PRO A 8 76.96 6.94 -1.09
N PHE A 9 76.99 5.94 -2.00
CA PHE A 9 75.80 5.13 -2.34
C PHE A 9 75.18 4.47 -1.12
N ASP A 10 75.96 4.02 -0.15
CA ASP A 10 75.51 3.38 1.11
C ASP A 10 74.64 4.29 1.93
N VAL A 11 75.00 5.58 2.01
CA VAL A 11 74.21 6.60 2.78
C VAL A 11 72.92 6.92 2.05
N LYS A 12 72.90 6.95 0.72
CA LYS A 12 71.65 7.12 -0.03
C LYS A 12 70.70 5.94 0.13
N LEU A 13 71.22 4.71 0.07
CA LEU A 13 70.44 3.52 0.29
C LEU A 13 69.90 3.43 1.69
N MET A 14 70.68 3.74 2.69
CA MET A 14 70.27 3.79 4.09
C MET A 14 69.20 4.85 4.35
N ASN A 15 69.30 6.05 3.76
CA ASN A 15 68.32 7.09 3.87
C ASN A 15 67.01 6.72 3.14
N MET A 16 67.07 6.07 1.98
CA MET A 16 65.90 5.59 1.27
C MET A 16 65.17 4.51 2.07
N THR A 17 65.89 3.51 2.60
CA THR A 17 65.29 2.49 3.44
C THR A 17 64.73 3.04 4.73
N ALA A 18 65.44 3.94 5.38
CA ALA A 18 64.92 4.65 6.57
C ALA A 18 63.68 5.47 6.25
N SER A 19 63.68 6.23 5.16
CA SER A 19 62.47 7.01 4.75
C SER A 19 61.29 6.11 4.41
N LEU A 20 61.53 5.00 3.72
CA LEU A 20 60.48 4.02 3.42
C LEU A 20 59.91 3.42 4.72
N LEU A 21 60.80 3.02 5.64
CA LEU A 21 60.41 2.46 6.92
C LEU A 21 59.57 3.46 7.75
N PHE A 22 60.03 4.70 7.87
CA PHE A 22 59.27 5.76 8.59
C PHE A 22 57.92 6.06 7.91
N SER A 23 57.86 6.01 6.57
CA SER A 23 56.63 6.20 5.83
C SER A 23 55.64 5.05 6.12
N VAL A 24 56.10 3.81 6.11
CA VAL A 24 55.25 2.63 6.42
C VAL A 24 54.75 2.69 7.87
N VAL A 25 55.67 3.00 8.82
CA VAL A 25 55.28 3.17 10.23
C VAL A 25 54.27 4.29 10.39
N GLY A 26 54.46 5.41 9.72
CA GLY A 26 53.53 6.52 9.74
C GLY A 26 52.13 6.14 9.23
N VAL A 27 52.06 5.41 8.11
CA VAL A 27 50.81 4.89 7.56
C VAL A 27 50.13 3.92 8.52
N VAL A 28 50.88 3.01 9.13
CA VAL A 28 50.33 2.01 10.09
C VAL A 28 49.80 2.72 11.34
N LEU A 29 50.51 3.70 11.88
CA LEU A 29 50.07 4.49 13.03
C LEU A 29 48.82 5.31 12.70
N LEU A 30 48.76 5.91 11.52
CA LEU A 30 47.56 6.63 11.06
C LEU A 30 46.35 5.68 10.92
N ALA A 31 46.55 4.52 10.34
CA ALA A 31 45.52 3.51 10.18
C ALA A 31 45.05 3.00 11.57
N ALA A 32 45.97 2.75 12.49
CA ALA A 32 45.66 2.33 13.87
C ALA A 32 44.90 3.42 14.63
N MET A 33 45.29 4.70 14.47
CA MET A 33 44.61 5.82 15.06
C MET A 33 43.18 5.97 14.51
N LEU A 34 43.02 5.91 13.20
CA LEU A 34 41.69 5.93 12.55
C LEU A 34 40.80 4.79 13.01
N TRP A 35 41.36 3.60 13.08
CA TRP A 35 40.64 2.41 13.55
C TRP A 35 40.21 2.51 15.00
N TRP A 36 41.08 3.03 15.88
CA TRP A 36 40.77 3.32 17.29
C TRP A 36 39.68 4.41 17.39
N LEU A 37 39.79 5.50 16.61
CA LEU A 37 38.80 6.57 16.59
C LEU A 37 37.42 6.06 16.20
N VAL A 38 37.36 5.27 15.13
CA VAL A 38 36.09 4.69 14.65
C VAL A 38 35.46 3.74 15.68
N ARG A 39 36.27 3.05 16.49
CA ARG A 39 35.79 2.14 17.54
C ARG A 39 35.55 2.81 18.90
N ASN A 40 35.80 4.08 19.01
CA ASN A 40 35.66 4.78 20.30
C ASN A 40 34.19 4.79 20.76
N PRO A 41 33.88 4.40 22.02
CA PRO A 41 32.52 4.40 22.59
C PRO A 41 31.82 5.77 22.52
N ALA A 42 32.58 6.87 22.44
CA ALA A 42 32.01 8.21 22.28
C ALA A 42 31.15 8.36 21.01
N PHE A 43 31.39 7.51 19.99
CA PHE A 43 30.61 7.47 18.75
C PHE A 43 29.59 6.32 18.73
N ALA A 44 29.35 5.67 19.83
CA ALA A 44 28.20 4.76 19.96
C ALA A 44 26.90 5.54 19.70
N ILE A 45 25.92 4.91 19.04
CA ILE A 45 24.62 5.54 18.79
C ILE A 45 23.94 5.79 20.13
N GLY A 46 23.87 7.05 20.54
CA GLY A 46 23.33 7.47 21.83
C GLY A 46 21.81 7.67 21.80
N ALA A 47 21.24 8.07 20.66
CA ALA A 47 19.81 8.28 20.53
C ALA A 47 19.32 8.11 19.09
N ILE A 48 18.06 7.66 18.95
CA ILE A 48 17.33 7.65 17.70
C ILE A 48 16.12 8.55 17.88
N THR A 49 16.07 9.61 17.08
CA THR A 49 14.93 10.53 17.06
C THR A 49 14.01 10.12 15.93
N VAL A 50 12.81 9.67 16.26
CA VAL A 50 11.76 9.32 15.30
C VAL A 50 10.83 10.51 15.14
N GLN A 51 10.54 10.89 13.90
CA GLN A 51 9.64 11.98 13.50
C GLN A 51 8.72 11.53 12.37
N GLY A 52 7.62 12.22 12.16
CA GLY A 52 6.67 11.94 11.09
C GLY A 52 5.36 11.32 11.60
N ASP A 53 4.65 10.62 10.70
CA ASP A 53 3.42 9.93 11.02
C ASP A 53 3.71 8.68 11.86
N VAL A 54 3.21 8.66 13.08
CA VAL A 54 3.38 7.55 14.04
C VAL A 54 2.05 7.29 14.77
N THR A 55 0.95 7.31 14.04
CA THR A 55 -0.39 7.14 14.60
C THR A 55 -0.65 5.70 15.03
N HIS A 56 -0.21 4.73 14.20
CA HIS A 56 -0.39 3.30 14.44
C HIS A 56 0.89 2.62 14.96
N SER A 57 2.05 3.26 14.76
CA SER A 57 3.33 2.70 15.18
C SER A 57 3.69 3.15 16.59
N ASN A 58 3.60 2.24 17.56
CA ASN A 58 4.03 2.53 18.93
C ASN A 58 5.57 2.56 18.99
N VAL A 59 6.13 3.57 19.70
CA VAL A 59 7.58 3.72 19.95
C VAL A 59 8.18 2.47 20.56
N VAL A 60 7.45 1.75 21.40
CA VAL A 60 7.90 0.50 22.03
C VAL A 60 8.06 -0.59 20.99
N THR A 61 7.10 -0.76 20.09
CA THR A 61 7.13 -1.75 19.00
C THR A 61 8.25 -1.45 18.02
N LEU A 62 8.41 -0.17 17.63
CA LEU A 62 9.50 0.29 16.78
C LEU A 62 10.86 -0.03 17.41
N ARG A 63 11.02 0.26 18.70
CA ARG A 63 12.27 -0.02 19.42
C ARG A 63 12.56 -1.51 19.48
N ALA A 64 11.57 -2.35 19.80
CA ALA A 64 11.72 -3.78 19.89
C ALA A 64 12.15 -4.43 18.57
N ASN A 65 11.60 -3.98 17.45
CA ASN A 65 11.89 -4.53 16.13
C ASN A 65 13.19 -4.00 15.52
N VAL A 66 13.56 -2.76 15.82
CA VAL A 66 14.69 -2.09 15.16
C VAL A 66 15.98 -2.21 15.98
N ALA A 67 15.93 -2.10 17.32
CA ALA A 67 17.13 -2.10 18.17
C ALA A 67 18.04 -3.33 17.97
N PRO A 68 17.51 -4.58 17.86
CA PRO A 68 18.36 -5.76 17.63
C PRO A 68 19.09 -5.78 16.29
N ARG A 69 18.57 -5.03 15.30
CA ARG A 69 19.12 -4.96 13.94
C ARG A 69 20.13 -3.83 13.75
N LEU A 70 20.27 -2.94 14.74
CA LEU A 70 21.23 -1.86 14.73
C LEU A 70 22.59 -2.37 15.18
N ALA A 71 23.47 -2.65 14.23
CA ALA A 71 24.87 -3.03 14.49
C ALA A 71 25.81 -1.92 14.08
N GLY A 72 26.81 -1.62 14.94
CA GLY A 72 27.85 -0.64 14.67
C GLY A 72 27.71 0.65 15.48
N ASN A 73 28.49 1.65 15.10
CA ASN A 73 28.48 2.98 15.71
C ASN A 73 28.03 4.03 14.69
N PHE A 74 28.08 5.31 15.06
CA PHE A 74 27.69 6.44 14.23
C PHE A 74 28.31 6.42 12.82
N PHE A 75 29.56 5.96 12.67
CA PHE A 75 30.25 5.93 11.37
C PHE A 75 30.02 4.64 10.60
N THR A 76 29.89 3.50 11.31
CA THR A 76 29.86 2.17 10.71
C THR A 76 28.46 1.60 10.53
N VAL A 77 27.44 2.19 11.19
CA VAL A 77 26.05 1.74 11.04
C VAL A 77 25.59 1.81 9.58
N SER A 78 24.98 0.75 9.10
CA SER A 78 24.36 0.74 7.78
C SER A 78 23.02 1.47 7.84
N LEU A 79 22.95 2.65 7.20
CA LEU A 79 21.68 3.38 7.09
C LEU A 79 20.63 2.62 6.29
N GLN A 80 21.08 1.84 5.31
CA GLN A 80 20.21 0.98 4.51
C GLN A 80 19.55 -0.12 5.37
N ALA A 81 20.37 -0.89 6.11
CA ALA A 81 19.86 -1.93 6.98
C ALA A 81 18.96 -1.36 8.10
N THR A 82 19.29 -0.16 8.60
CA THR A 82 18.46 0.56 9.56
C THR A 82 17.11 0.94 8.94
N ARG A 83 17.10 1.46 7.70
CA ARG A 83 15.88 1.79 6.97
C ARG A 83 14.99 0.57 6.78
N GLU A 84 15.57 -0.54 6.29
CA GLU A 84 14.86 -1.80 6.08
C GLU A 84 14.28 -2.37 7.38
N ALA A 85 15.00 -2.19 8.50
CA ALA A 85 14.50 -2.57 9.81
C ALA A 85 13.28 -1.75 10.25
N PHE A 86 13.21 -0.45 9.94
CA PHE A 86 12.02 0.35 10.19
C PHE A 86 10.87 -0.01 9.23
N GLU A 87 11.18 -0.20 7.94
CA GLU A 87 10.21 -0.57 6.91
C GLU A 87 9.66 -2.00 7.06
N SER A 88 10.29 -2.85 7.90
CA SER A 88 9.73 -4.16 8.27
C SER A 88 8.63 -4.09 9.33
N VAL A 89 8.35 -2.91 9.90
CA VAL A 89 7.23 -2.72 10.82
C VAL A 89 5.93 -2.53 10.00
N PRO A 90 4.86 -3.27 10.31
CA PRO A 90 3.67 -3.38 9.46
C PRO A 90 3.07 -2.07 8.95
N TRP A 91 2.99 -1.06 9.81
CA TRP A 91 2.42 0.23 9.45
C TRP A 91 3.38 1.19 8.75
N VAL A 92 4.69 0.91 8.78
CA VAL A 92 5.69 1.80 8.19
C VAL A 92 5.82 1.55 6.69
N ARG A 93 5.34 2.50 5.89
CA ARG A 93 5.48 2.47 4.43
C ARG A 93 6.87 2.86 3.97
N GLN A 94 7.45 3.87 4.59
CA GLN A 94 8.75 4.42 4.20
C GLN A 94 9.48 5.01 5.40
N ALA A 95 10.78 4.74 5.47
CA ALA A 95 11.66 5.33 6.46
C ALA A 95 12.80 6.08 5.79
N VAL A 96 13.06 7.32 6.22
CA VAL A 96 14.23 8.10 5.80
C VAL A 96 15.16 8.23 6.99
N VAL A 97 16.31 7.55 6.93
CA VAL A 97 17.29 7.54 8.02
C VAL A 97 18.46 8.45 7.68
N ARG A 98 18.80 9.36 8.59
CA ARG A 98 19.92 10.29 8.46
C ARG A 98 20.78 10.30 9.71
N ARG A 99 22.09 10.48 9.54
CA ARG A 99 23.01 10.72 10.66
C ARG A 99 22.88 12.16 11.14
N GLU A 100 22.80 12.33 12.44
CA GLU A 100 22.82 13.64 13.11
C GLU A 100 23.97 13.67 14.11
N PHE A 101 24.95 14.48 13.78
CA PHE A 101 26.15 14.59 14.61
C PHE A 101 25.80 15.04 16.04
N PRO A 102 26.49 14.56 17.11
CA PRO A 102 27.68 13.70 17.06
C PRO A 102 27.41 12.20 17.05
N ASN A 103 26.27 11.70 17.56
CA ASN A 103 26.02 10.29 17.81
C ASN A 103 24.53 9.91 17.72
N ARG A 104 23.75 10.65 16.93
CA ARG A 104 22.30 10.43 16.78
C ARG A 104 21.93 9.94 15.39
N LEU A 105 20.84 9.20 15.32
CA LEU A 105 20.13 8.92 14.07
C LEU A 105 18.79 9.66 14.09
N ARG A 106 18.49 10.37 13.02
CA ARG A 106 17.17 10.94 12.77
C ARG A 106 16.46 10.08 11.76
N VAL A 107 15.26 9.61 12.12
CA VAL A 107 14.41 8.78 11.29
C VAL A 107 13.09 9.50 11.08
N VAL A 108 12.75 9.73 9.80
CA VAL A 108 11.44 10.27 9.42
C VAL A 108 10.63 9.14 8.85
N LEU A 109 9.51 8.81 9.50
CA LEU A 109 8.60 7.74 9.11
C LEU A 109 7.40 8.32 8.35
N ARG A 110 6.92 7.53 7.39
CA ARG A 110 5.63 7.70 6.74
C ARG A 110 4.87 6.40 6.88
N GLU A 111 3.70 6.46 7.50
CA GLU A 111 2.82 5.29 7.66
C GLU A 111 1.95 5.07 6.43
N HIS A 112 1.47 3.83 6.30
CA HIS A 112 0.41 3.50 5.38
C HIS A 112 -0.90 4.15 5.84
N GLN A 113 -1.64 4.73 4.89
CA GLN A 113 -3.02 5.14 5.10
C GLN A 113 -3.93 4.07 4.50
N ALA A 114 -4.54 3.26 5.34
CA ALA A 114 -5.50 2.26 4.91
C ALA A 114 -6.73 2.95 4.30
N VAL A 115 -7.12 2.57 3.09
CA VAL A 115 -8.27 3.11 2.36
C VAL A 115 -9.24 2.02 1.92
N ALA A 116 -8.83 0.76 2.00
CA ALA A 116 -9.67 -0.38 1.68
C ALA A 116 -9.12 -1.66 2.33
N LEU A 117 -9.99 -2.65 2.48
CA LEU A 117 -9.63 -4.03 2.79
C LEU A 117 -9.33 -4.78 1.49
N TRP A 118 -8.36 -5.70 1.52
CA TRP A 118 -7.99 -6.52 0.36
C TRP A 118 -8.09 -8.00 0.68
N GLY A 119 -8.77 -8.75 -0.18
CA GLY A 119 -8.79 -10.21 -0.10
C GLY A 119 -10.13 -10.83 0.25
N GLY A 120 -10.08 -12.05 0.79
CA GLY A 120 -11.21 -12.95 0.96
C GLY A 120 -12.27 -12.55 1.98
N ASP A 121 -13.28 -13.42 2.10
CA ASP A 121 -14.43 -13.23 2.99
C ASP A 121 -14.13 -13.64 4.46
N GLY A 122 -12.95 -14.24 4.72
CA GLY A 122 -12.51 -14.66 6.05
C GLY A 122 -11.79 -13.55 6.82
N ALA A 123 -12.02 -13.43 8.12
CA ALA A 123 -11.38 -12.44 8.98
C ALA A 123 -9.86 -12.59 9.07
N ASP A 124 -9.35 -13.82 8.90
CA ASP A 124 -7.93 -14.15 9.08
C ASP A 124 -7.05 -13.85 7.85
N ASP A 125 -7.66 -13.57 6.68
CA ASP A 125 -6.94 -13.40 5.40
C ASP A 125 -7.10 -11.99 4.81
N VAL A 126 -7.60 -11.06 5.60
CA VAL A 126 -7.83 -9.67 5.17
C VAL A 126 -6.55 -8.85 5.33
N LYS A 127 -6.02 -8.42 4.19
CA LYS A 127 -4.94 -7.44 4.11
C LYS A 127 -5.50 -6.03 3.96
N LEU A 128 -4.67 -5.03 4.06
CA LEU A 128 -5.05 -3.64 3.87
C LEU A 128 -4.47 -3.09 2.57
N VAL A 129 -5.18 -2.16 1.95
CA VAL A 129 -4.68 -1.39 0.80
C VAL A 129 -4.54 0.06 1.21
N ASN A 130 -3.36 0.64 0.91
CA ASN A 130 -3.11 2.04 1.18
C ASN A 130 -3.58 2.95 0.03
N SER A 131 -3.49 4.27 0.26
CA SER A 131 -3.89 5.29 -0.72
C SER A 131 -3.13 5.23 -2.06
N PHE A 132 -2.01 4.49 -2.12
CA PHE A 132 -1.19 4.28 -3.32
C PHE A 132 -1.52 2.97 -4.04
N GLY A 133 -2.44 2.16 -3.49
CA GLY A 133 -2.79 0.85 -4.04
C GLY A 133 -1.83 -0.27 -3.65
N GLU A 134 -0.94 -0.04 -2.69
CA GLU A 134 -0.03 -1.07 -2.18
C GLU A 134 -0.74 -1.90 -1.11
N VAL A 135 -0.65 -3.23 -1.23
CA VAL A 135 -1.18 -4.16 -0.23
C VAL A 135 -0.16 -4.33 0.88
N PHE A 136 -0.59 -4.23 2.12
CA PHE A 136 0.23 -4.44 3.30
C PHE A 136 -0.50 -5.25 4.36
N GLU A 137 0.28 -5.91 5.20
CA GLU A 137 -0.22 -6.72 6.30
C GLU A 137 -0.05 -5.94 7.61
N ALA A 138 -1.16 -5.63 8.26
CA ALA A 138 -1.16 -5.02 9.57
C ALA A 138 -2.34 -5.58 10.38
N ASN A 139 -2.35 -5.33 11.70
CA ASN A 139 -3.49 -5.71 12.50
C ASN A 139 -4.72 -4.92 12.03
N SER A 140 -5.66 -5.62 11.43
CA SER A 140 -6.89 -5.04 10.92
C SER A 140 -7.80 -4.48 12.02
N GLY A 141 -7.57 -4.85 13.28
CA GLY A 141 -8.25 -4.27 14.44
C GLY A 141 -7.82 -2.84 14.78
N ASP A 142 -6.72 -2.35 14.17
CA ASP A 142 -6.25 -0.98 14.37
C ASP A 142 -7.01 0.04 13.48
N VAL A 143 -7.90 -0.43 12.59
CA VAL A 143 -8.74 0.40 11.73
C VAL A 143 -10.21 0.08 11.91
N GLU A 144 -11.08 1.07 11.70
CA GLU A 144 -12.52 0.86 11.65
C GLU A 144 -12.91 0.14 10.35
N GLN A 145 -12.84 -1.20 10.38
CA GLN A 145 -13.06 -2.06 9.21
C GLN A 145 -14.41 -1.84 8.55
N GLU A 146 -15.44 -1.56 9.34
CA GLU A 146 -16.82 -1.32 8.88
C GLU A 146 -16.94 -0.09 7.97
N SER A 147 -15.99 0.85 8.07
CA SER A 147 -15.95 2.07 7.27
C SER A 147 -15.20 1.92 5.95
N LEU A 148 -14.43 0.83 5.77
CA LEU A 148 -13.58 0.62 4.60
C LEU A 148 -14.23 -0.30 3.57
N PRO A 149 -14.21 0.06 2.29
CA PRO A 149 -14.67 -0.81 1.21
C PRO A 149 -13.80 -2.06 1.10
N ARG A 150 -14.40 -3.15 0.67
CA ARG A 150 -13.72 -4.42 0.43
C ARG A 150 -13.37 -4.55 -1.06
N LEU A 151 -12.08 -4.66 -1.35
CA LEU A 151 -11.57 -4.80 -2.70
C LEU A 151 -11.00 -6.20 -2.93
N LYS A 152 -11.29 -6.79 -4.09
CA LYS A 152 -10.81 -8.11 -4.48
C LYS A 152 -10.29 -8.08 -5.91
N GLY A 153 -9.23 -8.82 -6.17
CA GLY A 153 -8.68 -8.95 -7.52
C GLY A 153 -7.51 -9.92 -7.58
N PRO A 154 -6.97 -10.17 -8.77
CA PRO A 154 -5.75 -10.92 -8.94
C PRO A 154 -4.57 -10.25 -8.22
N GLU A 155 -3.58 -11.06 -7.85
CA GLU A 155 -2.36 -10.55 -7.23
C GLU A 155 -1.67 -9.51 -8.13
N GLY A 156 -1.16 -8.43 -7.52
CA GLY A 156 -0.51 -7.33 -8.23
C GLY A 156 -1.46 -6.32 -8.90
N GLN A 157 -2.78 -6.50 -8.85
CA GLN A 157 -3.76 -5.61 -9.49
C GLN A 157 -4.51 -4.70 -8.50
N SER A 158 -4.07 -4.62 -7.26
CA SER A 158 -4.70 -3.82 -6.19
C SER A 158 -4.84 -2.34 -6.55
N LEU A 159 -3.83 -1.75 -7.17
CA LEU A 159 -3.88 -0.36 -7.64
C LEU A 159 -4.98 -0.18 -8.70
N GLN A 160 -5.10 -1.09 -9.66
CA GLN A 160 -6.14 -1.05 -10.70
C GLN A 160 -7.54 -1.13 -10.09
N VAL A 161 -7.73 -2.03 -9.11
CA VAL A 161 -9.03 -2.18 -8.44
C VAL A 161 -9.37 -0.94 -7.61
N LEU A 162 -8.38 -0.36 -6.93
CA LEU A 162 -8.56 0.88 -6.17
C LEU A 162 -8.89 2.07 -7.09
N GLN A 163 -8.27 2.17 -8.26
CA GLN A 163 -8.57 3.21 -9.25
C GLN A 163 -10.00 3.08 -9.76
N MET A 164 -10.42 1.87 -10.13
CA MET A 164 -11.79 1.60 -10.55
C MET A 164 -12.80 1.93 -9.44
N TYR A 165 -12.52 1.55 -8.18
CA TYR A 165 -13.36 1.91 -7.04
C TYR A 165 -13.54 3.43 -6.92
N ARG A 166 -12.43 4.18 -7.01
CA ARG A 166 -12.45 5.65 -6.94
C ARG A 166 -13.24 6.29 -8.08
N ALA A 167 -13.23 5.66 -9.26
CA ALA A 167 -13.98 6.13 -10.42
C ALA A 167 -15.48 5.81 -10.32
N LEU A 168 -15.84 4.68 -9.69
CA LEU A 168 -17.23 4.24 -9.55
C LEU A 168 -17.95 4.88 -8.36
N LYS A 169 -17.29 5.03 -7.22
CA LYS A 169 -17.86 5.56 -5.97
C LYS A 169 -18.70 6.82 -6.20
N PRO A 170 -18.19 7.90 -6.83
CA PRO A 170 -18.94 9.14 -7.00
C PRO A 170 -20.17 9.00 -7.92
N LEU A 171 -20.29 7.94 -8.70
CA LEU A 171 -21.45 7.72 -9.56
C LEU A 171 -22.68 7.27 -8.75
N PHE A 172 -22.47 6.53 -7.66
CA PHE A 172 -23.57 6.03 -6.81
C PHE A 172 -23.96 7.00 -5.69
N GLU A 173 -23.07 7.90 -5.27
CA GLU A 173 -23.34 8.90 -4.22
C GLU A 173 -24.64 9.71 -4.43
N PRO A 174 -25.00 10.18 -5.66
CA PRO A 174 -26.23 10.93 -5.87
C PRO A 174 -27.52 10.12 -5.64
N LEU A 175 -27.40 8.79 -5.57
CA LEU A 175 -28.51 7.88 -5.30
C LEU A 175 -28.58 7.46 -3.81
N ASP A 176 -27.71 8.02 -2.98
CA ASP A 176 -27.54 7.63 -1.57
C ASP A 176 -27.19 6.14 -1.44
N LEU A 177 -26.32 5.66 -2.35
CA LEU A 177 -25.80 4.30 -2.40
C LEU A 177 -24.28 4.31 -2.34
N GLY A 178 -23.74 3.46 -1.48
CA GLY A 178 -22.29 3.22 -1.33
C GLY A 178 -21.85 1.95 -2.04
N VAL A 179 -20.63 1.95 -2.61
CA VAL A 179 -19.99 0.72 -3.08
C VAL A 179 -19.27 0.08 -1.90
N GLU A 180 -19.82 -1.00 -1.35
CA GLU A 180 -19.26 -1.72 -0.21
C GLU A 180 -18.15 -2.68 -0.66
N GLN A 181 -18.36 -3.38 -1.79
CA GLN A 181 -17.37 -4.30 -2.33
C GLN A 181 -17.20 -4.09 -3.83
N LEU A 182 -15.95 -4.17 -4.30
CA LEU A 182 -15.60 -4.22 -5.72
C LEU A 182 -14.63 -5.36 -5.99
N ALA A 183 -14.96 -6.19 -6.95
CA ALA A 183 -14.17 -7.35 -7.31
C ALA A 183 -13.81 -7.36 -8.81
N LEU A 184 -12.54 -7.62 -9.09
CA LEU A 184 -12.03 -7.95 -10.41
C LEU A 184 -11.74 -9.45 -10.48
N SER A 185 -12.44 -10.16 -11.33
CA SER A 185 -12.19 -11.59 -11.54
C SER A 185 -10.88 -11.83 -12.32
N ALA A 186 -10.32 -13.05 -12.21
CA ALA A 186 -9.15 -13.45 -13.00
C ALA A 186 -9.37 -13.36 -14.53
N HIS A 187 -10.63 -13.34 -14.97
CA HIS A 187 -11.00 -13.21 -16.38
C HIS A 187 -11.27 -11.76 -16.82
N GLY A 188 -10.96 -10.77 -15.96
CA GLY A 188 -11.13 -9.35 -16.24
C GLY A 188 -12.56 -8.83 -16.16
N SER A 189 -13.47 -9.54 -15.46
CA SER A 189 -14.85 -9.09 -15.22
C SER A 189 -14.94 -8.37 -13.87
N TRP A 190 -15.64 -7.25 -13.85
CA TRP A 190 -15.89 -6.43 -12.69
C TRP A 190 -17.26 -6.71 -12.09
N ASN A 191 -17.32 -6.84 -10.78
CA ASN A 191 -18.54 -6.98 -10.00
C ASN A 191 -18.48 -6.00 -8.81
N ALA A 192 -19.62 -5.37 -8.52
CA ALA A 192 -19.74 -4.49 -7.36
C ALA A 192 -20.90 -4.97 -6.48
N GLU A 193 -20.75 -4.79 -5.18
CA GLU A 193 -21.81 -4.92 -4.19
C GLU A 193 -22.03 -3.58 -3.54
N LEU A 194 -23.28 -3.16 -3.46
CA LEU A 194 -23.68 -1.91 -2.84
C LEU A 194 -24.06 -2.14 -1.37
N ASP A 195 -24.02 -1.09 -0.57
CA ASP A 195 -24.45 -1.09 0.84
C ASP A 195 -25.91 -1.53 1.05
N SER A 196 -26.75 -1.42 0.03
CA SER A 196 -28.12 -1.99 -0.01
C SER A 196 -28.15 -3.52 -0.16
N GLY A 197 -27.01 -4.18 -0.35
CA GLY A 197 -26.84 -5.58 -0.69
C GLY A 197 -27.10 -5.88 -2.17
N ALA A 198 -27.17 -4.89 -3.03
CA ALA A 198 -27.38 -5.08 -4.46
C ALA A 198 -26.12 -5.55 -5.16
N LEU A 199 -26.21 -6.62 -5.95
CA LEU A 199 -25.12 -7.16 -6.75
C LEU A 199 -25.17 -6.59 -8.16
N ILE A 200 -24.11 -5.91 -8.59
CA ILE A 200 -24.02 -5.28 -9.90
C ILE A 200 -22.93 -5.94 -10.73
N GLU A 201 -23.31 -6.65 -11.77
CA GLU A 201 -22.38 -7.20 -12.75
C GLU A 201 -22.00 -6.12 -13.77
N LEU A 202 -20.85 -5.50 -13.57
CA LEU A 202 -20.34 -4.44 -14.43
C LEU A 202 -19.74 -4.96 -15.74
N GLY A 203 -19.28 -6.23 -15.76
CA GLY A 203 -18.70 -6.87 -16.92
C GLY A 203 -17.25 -6.52 -17.20
N ARG A 204 -16.78 -6.90 -18.39
CA ARG A 204 -15.40 -6.65 -18.86
C ARG A 204 -15.30 -5.29 -19.56
N GLY A 205 -14.07 -4.80 -19.68
CA GLY A 205 -13.75 -3.61 -20.44
C GLY A 205 -12.65 -2.77 -19.79
N THR A 206 -12.26 -1.72 -20.46
CA THR A 206 -11.39 -0.66 -19.92
C THR A 206 -12.11 0.09 -18.80
N GLU A 207 -11.36 0.81 -17.98
CA GLU A 207 -11.94 1.67 -16.93
C GLU A 207 -13.02 2.61 -17.52
N GLN A 208 -12.73 3.25 -18.64
CA GLN A 208 -13.65 4.18 -19.29
C GLN A 208 -14.96 3.50 -19.72
N GLU A 209 -14.88 2.32 -20.31
CA GLU A 209 -16.07 1.57 -20.76
C GLU A 209 -16.95 1.14 -19.59
N VAL A 210 -16.32 0.66 -18.48
CA VAL A 210 -17.04 0.24 -17.28
C VAL A 210 -17.69 1.45 -16.59
N VAL A 211 -16.96 2.54 -16.43
CA VAL A 211 -17.47 3.79 -15.84
C VAL A 211 -18.63 4.37 -16.66
N GLU A 212 -18.51 4.41 -17.99
CA GLU A 212 -19.56 4.94 -18.85
C GLU A 212 -20.83 4.08 -18.83
N ARG A 213 -20.68 2.77 -18.80
CA ARG A 213 -21.78 1.81 -18.66
C ARG A 213 -22.49 1.99 -17.32
N THR A 214 -21.73 2.14 -16.24
CA THR A 214 -22.24 2.40 -14.90
C THR A 214 -22.96 3.75 -14.83
N ARG A 215 -22.39 4.79 -15.44
CA ARG A 215 -23.02 6.11 -15.49
C ARG A 215 -24.39 6.06 -16.17
N ARG A 216 -24.52 5.38 -17.32
CA ARG A 216 -25.80 5.20 -18.01
C ARG A 216 -26.82 4.45 -17.13
N PHE A 217 -26.38 3.42 -16.44
CA PHE A 217 -27.22 2.70 -15.49
C PHE A 217 -27.74 3.62 -14.38
N VAL A 218 -26.85 4.34 -13.69
CA VAL A 218 -27.18 5.25 -12.58
C VAL A 218 -28.15 6.35 -13.04
N GLN A 219 -27.92 6.96 -14.22
CA GLN A 219 -28.76 8.03 -14.77
C GLN A 219 -30.20 7.55 -15.03
N THR A 220 -30.39 6.31 -15.41
CA THR A 220 -31.71 5.77 -15.74
C THR A 220 -32.37 5.04 -14.59
N LEU A 221 -31.61 4.68 -13.54
CA LEU A 221 -32.07 3.84 -12.45
C LEU A 221 -33.27 4.43 -11.72
N THR A 222 -33.22 5.68 -11.34
CA THR A 222 -34.33 6.38 -10.63
C THR A 222 -35.61 6.40 -11.46
N GLN A 223 -35.50 6.61 -12.78
CA GLN A 223 -36.66 6.60 -13.66
C GLN A 223 -37.27 5.20 -13.79
N VAL A 224 -36.43 4.17 -13.87
CA VAL A 224 -36.89 2.79 -14.02
C VAL A 224 -37.52 2.28 -12.72
N THR A 225 -36.86 2.50 -11.57
CA THR A 225 -37.40 2.10 -10.27
C THR A 225 -38.69 2.84 -9.94
N GLY A 226 -38.78 4.13 -10.30
CA GLY A 226 -39.97 4.95 -10.10
C GLY A 226 -41.23 4.44 -10.83
N ARG A 227 -41.07 3.79 -12.01
CA ARG A 227 -42.20 3.14 -12.72
C ARG A 227 -42.86 2.03 -11.91
N TYR A 228 -42.10 1.40 -11.00
CA TYR A 228 -42.58 0.35 -10.12
C TYR A 228 -42.87 0.86 -8.70
N ASN A 229 -42.90 2.20 -8.50
CA ASN A 229 -43.06 2.83 -7.19
C ASN A 229 -42.03 2.35 -6.19
N ARG A 230 -40.78 2.23 -6.62
CA ARG A 230 -39.61 1.80 -5.83
C ARG A 230 -38.51 2.87 -5.86
N ARG A 231 -37.63 2.83 -4.86
CA ARG A 231 -36.41 3.64 -4.80
C ARG A 231 -35.23 2.86 -5.37
N ALA A 232 -34.08 3.51 -5.55
CA ALA A 232 -32.86 2.90 -6.06
C ALA A 232 -32.34 1.78 -5.15
N ASP A 233 -32.53 1.88 -3.84
CA ASP A 233 -32.16 0.88 -2.83
C ASP A 233 -32.97 -0.44 -2.93
N ALA A 234 -34.05 -0.45 -3.69
CA ALA A 234 -34.84 -1.68 -3.97
C ALA A 234 -34.20 -2.61 -5.02
N VAL A 235 -33.10 -2.20 -5.64
CA VAL A 235 -32.34 -3.08 -6.54
C VAL A 235 -31.79 -4.26 -5.74
N VAL A 236 -31.96 -5.47 -6.29
CA VAL A 236 -31.41 -6.72 -5.76
C VAL A 236 -30.20 -7.14 -6.60
N SER A 237 -30.32 -7.01 -7.92
CA SER A 237 -29.21 -7.26 -8.84
C SER A 237 -29.41 -6.49 -10.15
N ALA A 238 -28.29 -6.13 -10.78
CA ALA A 238 -28.28 -5.59 -12.12
C ALA A 238 -27.13 -6.18 -12.93
N ASP A 239 -27.41 -6.49 -14.20
CA ASP A 239 -26.42 -6.98 -15.16
C ASP A 239 -26.23 -5.94 -16.26
N LEU A 240 -25.06 -5.31 -16.27
CA LEU A 240 -24.69 -4.25 -17.19
C LEU A 240 -23.82 -4.75 -18.36
N ARG A 241 -23.64 -6.05 -18.53
CA ARG A 241 -22.77 -6.61 -19.57
C ARG A 241 -23.29 -6.44 -20.98
N HIS A 242 -24.56 -6.14 -21.12
CA HIS A 242 -25.18 -5.92 -22.43
C HIS A 242 -24.90 -4.52 -22.99
N GLY A 243 -24.51 -4.44 -24.25
CA GLY A 243 -24.14 -3.18 -24.91
C GLY A 243 -25.29 -2.16 -25.00
N ASP A 244 -26.50 -2.66 -25.24
CA ASP A 244 -27.69 -1.84 -25.56
C ASP A 244 -28.61 -1.57 -24.38
N GLY A 245 -28.27 -2.10 -23.17
CA GLY A 245 -29.10 -1.93 -21.99
C GLY A 245 -28.59 -2.75 -20.81
N TYR A 246 -29.45 -2.87 -19.82
CA TYR A 246 -29.18 -3.68 -18.66
C TYR A 246 -30.41 -4.44 -18.20
N ALA A 247 -30.21 -5.63 -17.62
CA ALA A 247 -31.25 -6.36 -16.92
C ALA A 247 -31.16 -6.08 -15.43
N MET A 248 -32.28 -5.89 -14.73
CA MET A 248 -32.26 -5.72 -13.30
C MET A 248 -33.42 -6.42 -12.61
N ARG A 249 -33.20 -6.78 -11.35
CA ARG A 249 -34.21 -7.34 -10.47
C ARG A 249 -34.45 -6.38 -9.30
N LEU A 250 -35.73 -6.08 -9.08
CA LEU A 250 -36.18 -5.22 -7.98
C LEU A 250 -36.85 -6.08 -6.88
N ARG A 251 -36.67 -5.67 -5.66
CA ARG A 251 -37.28 -6.29 -4.48
C ARG A 251 -38.81 -6.14 -4.55
N GLY A 252 -39.52 -7.28 -4.52
CA GLY A 252 -40.98 -7.32 -4.54
C GLY A 252 -41.62 -6.96 -5.88
N VAL A 253 -40.86 -7.03 -6.99
CA VAL A 253 -41.39 -6.91 -8.36
C VAL A 253 -41.16 -8.22 -9.07
N THR A 254 -42.25 -8.87 -9.49
CA THR A 254 -42.20 -10.10 -10.30
C THR A 254 -42.71 -9.77 -11.70
N THR A 255 -41.87 -9.94 -12.71
CA THR A 255 -42.27 -9.86 -14.12
C THR A 255 -42.77 -11.25 -14.56
N GLY A 256 -43.85 -11.74 -13.94
CA GLY A 256 -44.57 -12.91 -14.41
C GLY A 256 -45.58 -12.46 -15.43
N ALA A 257 -45.43 -12.88 -16.65
CA ALA A 257 -46.56 -12.93 -17.60
C ALA A 257 -47.51 -13.99 -17.09
N GLU A 258 -48.45 -13.62 -16.25
CA GLU A 258 -49.63 -14.40 -15.96
C GLU A 258 -50.48 -14.37 -17.23
N ALA A 259 -50.38 -15.42 -18.06
CA ALA A 259 -51.30 -15.63 -19.15
C ALA A 259 -52.72 -15.65 -18.55
N PRO A 260 -53.67 -14.87 -19.06
CA PRO A 260 -55.03 -14.87 -18.53
C PRO A 260 -55.60 -16.28 -18.73
N ALA A 261 -55.97 -16.93 -17.63
CA ALA A 261 -56.69 -18.20 -17.65
C ALA A 261 -57.99 -18.01 -18.41
N VAL A 262 -58.06 -18.54 -19.63
CA VAL A 262 -59.29 -18.63 -20.40
C VAL A 262 -60.25 -19.56 -19.63
N LYS A 263 -61.22 -18.98 -18.93
CA LYS A 263 -62.36 -19.69 -18.38
C LYS A 263 -63.17 -20.26 -19.55
N GLY A 264 -62.93 -21.52 -19.87
CA GLY A 264 -63.77 -22.27 -20.76
C GLY A 264 -65.19 -22.41 -20.18
N THR A 265 -66.11 -21.66 -20.73
CA THR A 265 -67.57 -21.83 -20.46
C THR A 265 -68.01 -23.19 -21.01
N ARG A 266 -68.20 -24.14 -20.10
CA ARG A 266 -68.94 -25.38 -20.42
C ARG A 266 -70.38 -25.02 -20.59
N THR A 267 -70.89 -25.02 -21.82
CA THR A 267 -72.32 -25.04 -22.14
C THR A 267 -72.76 -26.45 -22.07
N ASN A 268 -73.65 -26.75 -21.14
CA ASN A 268 -74.47 -28.02 -21.11
C ASN A 268 -75.50 -27.98 -22.19
N ARG A 269 -75.52 -29.01 -22.92
CA ARG A 269 -76.75 -29.67 -23.51
C ARG A 269 -76.64 -31.15 -23.49
#